data_b78514770ae875f48b6d55d41601f384
#
_entry.id   b78514770ae875f48b6d55d41601f384
#
_cell.length_a   1.000
_cell.length_b   1.000
_cell.length_c   1.000
_cell.angle_alpha   90.00
_cell.angle_beta   90.00
_cell.angle_gamma   90.00
#
_symmetry.space_group_name_H-M   'P 1'
#
loop_
_entity.id
_entity.type
_entity.pdbx_description
1 polymer ?
#
loop_
_entity_poly.entity_id
_entity_poly.type
_entity_poly.pdbx_seq_one_letter_code
_entity_poly.pdbx_strand_id
1 'polypeptide(L)'
;MKEHAWQTPKNLLIVMTIAMTLAFATWMALLNNFVVERAAFTGKEIGILQSIREIPGFLAFTTVFVLLLIREQIFAYISLAVLGIGVALSGYFPSEAGLYLTTFVMSVGFHYYETVKQSLSLQWLSIDEAPAVLGKLIAVSSVASLVVYSFLWLGQGYLSLSYETIYFVAGGSCFILTLFMWLGFPTFTSVIPQRKHLLLRKRYWLYYALTFMGGARRQIFMVFAGFLMVEKFGYSVSDIAALFMINHLFNWAFASRIGVLVGRIGERRALTFEYCGLFCVFTAYAFVDSAAWAGALYVADHLFFSLAIAIKTYFQKIADPADMASTAGVAFTSIISPRCLFQCCSGWYG
;
A
#
# COMPACT_ATOMS: atom_id res chain seq x y z
N MET A 1 33.06 9.47 7.13
CA MET A 1 32.77 8.29 6.28
C MET A 1 32.61 8.79 4.86
N LYS A 2 33.29 8.17 3.87
CA LYS A 2 33.06 8.50 2.45
C LYS A 2 31.63 8.07 2.11
N GLU A 3 30.76 9.00 1.75
CA GLU A 3 29.43 8.68 1.23
C GLU A 3 29.63 7.89 -0.07
N HIS A 4 29.12 6.69 -0.12
CA HIS A 4 29.15 5.90 -1.33
C HIS A 4 28.06 6.42 -2.28
N ALA A 5 28.35 6.50 -3.58
CA ALA A 5 27.46 7.06 -4.62
C ALA A 5 26.06 6.41 -4.66
N TRP A 6 25.88 5.21 -4.09
CA TRP A 6 24.59 4.53 -4.03
C TRP A 6 23.72 4.90 -2.81
N GLN A 7 24.32 5.52 -1.76
CA GLN A 7 23.63 5.91 -0.52
C GLN A 7 22.86 7.23 -0.73
N THR A 8 21.78 7.17 -1.48
CA THR A 8 20.91 8.31 -1.76
C THR A 8 19.52 8.12 -1.16
N PRO A 9 18.79 9.21 -0.85
CA PRO A 9 17.41 9.12 -0.40
C PRO A 9 16.52 8.31 -1.35
N LYS A 10 16.72 8.45 -2.67
CA LYS A 10 15.97 7.71 -3.70
C LYS A 10 16.21 6.19 -3.60
N ASN A 11 17.47 5.79 -3.45
CA ASN A 11 17.81 4.38 -3.31
C ASN A 11 17.29 3.80 -1.99
N LEU A 12 17.32 4.59 -0.91
CA LEU A 12 16.71 4.19 0.35
C LEU A 12 15.21 3.96 0.20
N LEU A 13 14.47 4.86 -0.46
CA LEU A 13 13.04 4.68 -0.73
C LEU A 13 12.76 3.41 -1.58
N ILE A 14 13.65 3.08 -2.51
CA ILE A 14 13.53 1.86 -3.32
C ILE A 14 13.68 0.61 -2.42
N VAL A 15 14.74 0.55 -1.59
CA VAL A 15 14.97 -0.61 -0.70
C VAL A 15 13.85 -0.74 0.34
N MET A 16 13.41 0.38 0.93
CA MET A 16 12.24 0.40 1.81
C MET A 16 10.98 -0.17 1.13
N THR A 17 10.76 0.22 -0.14
CA THR A 17 9.60 -0.27 -0.91
C THR A 17 9.69 -1.77 -1.16
N ILE A 18 10.89 -2.29 -1.49
CA ILE A 18 11.11 -3.73 -1.67
C ILE A 18 10.84 -4.47 -0.35
N ALA A 19 11.45 -4.02 0.76
CA ALA A 19 11.32 -4.65 2.07
C ALA A 19 9.85 -4.76 2.50
N MET A 20 9.09 -3.66 2.40
CA MET A 20 7.66 -3.64 2.70
C MET A 20 6.89 -4.60 1.79
N THR A 21 7.16 -4.56 0.49
CA THR A 21 6.39 -5.36 -0.48
C THR A 21 6.61 -6.85 -0.29
N LEU A 22 7.84 -7.30 -0.01
CA LEU A 22 8.13 -8.71 0.24
C LEU A 22 7.29 -9.27 1.40
N ALA A 23 7.23 -8.55 2.52
CA ALA A 23 6.44 -8.97 3.68
C ALA A 23 4.93 -8.86 3.42
N PHE A 24 4.47 -7.68 3.01
CA PHE A 24 3.04 -7.40 2.94
C PHE A 24 2.34 -8.16 1.80
N ALA A 25 2.97 -8.28 0.61
CA ALA A 25 2.39 -9.03 -0.50
C ALA A 25 2.29 -10.53 -0.18
N THR A 26 3.29 -11.11 0.51
CA THR A 26 3.22 -12.50 0.99
C THR A 26 2.06 -12.69 1.97
N TRP A 27 1.95 -11.79 2.97
CA TRP A 27 0.88 -11.86 3.95
C TRP A 27 -0.50 -11.79 3.29
N MET A 28 -0.70 -10.83 2.39
CA MET A 28 -1.96 -10.65 1.67
C MET A 28 -2.32 -11.86 0.79
N ALA A 29 -1.34 -12.46 0.12
CA ALA A 29 -1.58 -13.57 -0.78
C ALA A 29 -1.94 -14.87 -0.04
N LEU A 30 -1.36 -15.10 1.13
CA LEU A 30 -1.54 -16.35 1.88
C LEU A 30 -2.64 -16.31 2.94
N LEU A 31 -3.01 -15.10 3.40
CA LEU A 31 -3.87 -14.95 4.57
C LEU A 31 -5.13 -15.81 4.49
N ASN A 32 -5.91 -15.69 3.42
CA ASN A 32 -7.21 -16.36 3.32
C ASN A 32 -7.09 -17.88 3.38
N ASN A 33 -6.15 -18.46 2.64
CA ASN A 33 -5.91 -19.89 2.65
C ASN A 33 -5.42 -20.33 4.03
N PHE A 34 -4.48 -19.60 4.61
CA PHE A 34 -3.91 -19.93 5.90
C PHE A 34 -4.94 -19.94 7.04
N VAL A 35 -5.80 -18.91 7.11
CA VAL A 35 -6.80 -18.81 8.18
C VAL A 35 -7.90 -19.88 8.05
N VAL A 36 -8.27 -20.25 6.82
CA VAL A 36 -9.24 -21.31 6.57
C VAL A 36 -8.65 -22.70 6.86
N GLU A 37 -7.46 -22.97 6.32
CA GLU A 37 -6.86 -24.31 6.41
C GLU A 37 -6.25 -24.62 7.79
N ARG A 38 -5.76 -23.62 8.51
CA ARG A 38 -5.00 -23.80 9.75
C ARG A 38 -5.71 -23.31 11.01
N ALA A 39 -6.65 -22.39 10.89
CA ALA A 39 -7.39 -21.82 12.03
C ALA A 39 -8.90 -22.02 11.95
N ALA A 40 -9.40 -22.66 10.88
CA ALA A 40 -10.82 -22.93 10.65
C ALA A 40 -11.71 -21.67 10.72
N PHE A 41 -11.19 -20.53 10.24
CA PHE A 41 -11.92 -19.25 10.22
C PHE A 41 -13.12 -19.33 9.31
N THR A 42 -14.22 -18.73 9.78
CA THR A 42 -15.41 -18.43 9.00
C THR A 42 -15.37 -16.96 8.50
N GLY A 43 -16.36 -16.55 7.75
CA GLY A 43 -16.50 -15.15 7.32
C GLY A 43 -16.53 -14.15 8.48
N LYS A 44 -17.03 -14.56 9.65
CA LYS A 44 -17.08 -13.74 10.86
C LYS A 44 -15.66 -13.42 11.38
N GLU A 45 -14.85 -14.44 11.59
CA GLU A 45 -13.48 -14.27 12.11
C GLU A 45 -12.60 -13.50 11.10
N ILE A 46 -12.76 -13.75 9.79
CA ILE A 46 -12.08 -12.98 8.74
C ILE A 46 -12.50 -11.51 8.79
N GLY A 47 -13.79 -11.22 8.96
CA GLY A 47 -14.30 -9.85 9.11
C GLY A 47 -13.69 -9.11 10.30
N ILE A 48 -13.61 -9.78 11.46
CA ILE A 48 -12.97 -9.25 12.68
C ILE A 48 -11.47 -8.99 12.42
N LEU A 49 -10.77 -9.96 11.83
CA LEU A 49 -9.34 -9.83 11.50
C LEU A 49 -9.08 -8.62 10.60
N GLN A 50 -9.88 -8.45 9.54
CA GLN A 50 -9.76 -7.30 8.64
C GLN A 50 -10.06 -5.97 9.36
N SER A 51 -11.03 -5.97 10.28
CA SER A 51 -11.34 -4.78 11.11
C SER A 51 -10.18 -4.42 12.03
N ILE A 52 -9.57 -5.41 12.69
CA ILE A 52 -8.37 -5.24 13.53
C ILE A 52 -7.21 -4.67 12.68
N ARG A 53 -7.04 -5.13 11.45
CA ARG A 53 -6.02 -4.64 10.53
C ARG A 53 -6.17 -3.14 10.22
N GLU A 54 -7.38 -2.63 10.13
CA GLU A 54 -7.60 -1.22 9.77
C GLU A 54 -7.46 -0.26 10.97
N ILE A 55 -7.48 -0.75 12.23
CA ILE A 55 -7.35 0.10 13.43
C ILE A 55 -6.07 0.95 13.41
N PRO A 56 -4.85 0.41 13.18
CA PRO A 56 -3.65 1.22 13.11
C PRO A 56 -3.66 2.23 11.96
N GLY A 57 -4.33 1.91 10.86
CA GLY A 57 -4.51 2.82 9.73
C GLY A 57 -5.38 4.02 10.08
N PHE A 58 -6.47 3.80 10.82
CA PHE A 58 -7.29 4.88 11.35
C PHE A 58 -6.52 5.75 12.35
N LEU A 59 -5.63 5.15 13.13
CA LEU A 59 -4.78 5.85 14.10
C LEU A 59 -3.52 6.47 13.48
N ALA A 60 -3.34 6.45 12.16
CA ALA A 60 -2.12 6.94 11.50
C ALA A 60 -1.83 8.42 11.77
N PHE A 61 -2.84 9.24 12.12
CA PHE A 61 -2.64 10.62 12.57
C PHE A 61 -1.76 10.72 13.82
N THR A 62 -1.67 9.67 14.64
CA THR A 62 -0.82 9.66 15.84
C THR A 62 0.68 9.59 15.51
N THR A 63 1.05 9.33 14.26
CA THR A 63 2.44 9.40 13.78
C THR A 63 3.13 10.69 14.23
N VAL A 64 2.43 11.81 14.18
CA VAL A 64 3.01 13.12 14.56
C VAL A 64 3.50 13.14 16.02
N PHE A 65 2.84 12.42 16.94
CA PHE A 65 3.26 12.36 18.33
C PHE A 65 4.51 11.49 18.52
N VAL A 66 4.64 10.41 17.74
CA VAL A 66 5.85 9.57 17.74
C VAL A 66 7.05 10.36 17.20
N LEU A 67 6.82 11.23 16.22
CA LEU A 67 7.85 12.10 15.63
C LEU A 67 8.33 13.22 16.56
N LEU A 68 7.68 13.42 17.71
CA LEU A 68 8.23 14.25 18.79
C LEU A 68 9.50 13.64 19.38
N LEU A 69 9.56 12.31 19.44
CA LEU A 69 10.60 11.55 20.13
C LEU A 69 11.63 10.97 19.18
N ILE A 70 11.21 10.59 17.95
CA ILE A 70 12.02 9.81 17.02
C ILE A 70 12.08 10.53 15.66
N ARG A 71 13.23 10.44 14.97
CA ARG A 71 13.38 10.94 13.60
C ARG A 71 12.59 10.08 12.61
N GLU A 72 12.01 10.69 11.59
CA GLU A 72 11.15 10.01 10.61
C GLU A 72 11.83 8.80 9.96
N GLN A 73 13.08 8.91 9.54
CA GLN A 73 13.83 7.80 8.93
C GLN A 73 13.98 6.61 9.88
N ILE A 74 14.29 6.88 11.16
CA ILE A 74 14.41 5.82 12.19
C ILE A 74 13.05 5.21 12.45
N PHE A 75 12.00 6.02 12.51
CA PHE A 75 10.65 5.52 12.71
C PHE A 75 10.18 4.66 11.54
N ALA A 76 10.56 4.99 10.29
CA ALA A 76 10.31 4.13 9.13
C ALA A 76 11.00 2.75 9.27
N TYR A 77 12.23 2.70 9.77
CA TYR A 77 12.94 1.44 10.02
C TYR A 77 12.27 0.62 11.12
N ILE A 78 11.91 1.24 12.24
CA ILE A 78 11.19 0.56 13.33
C ILE A 78 9.86 0.00 12.80
N SER A 79 9.12 0.78 12.03
CA SER A 79 7.84 0.35 11.46
C SER A 79 8.02 -0.83 10.48
N LEU A 80 9.04 -0.82 9.63
CA LEU A 80 9.37 -1.96 8.76
C LEU A 80 9.80 -3.20 9.55
N ALA A 81 10.59 -3.02 10.62
CA ALA A 81 10.97 -4.14 11.48
C ALA A 81 9.74 -4.76 12.17
N VAL A 82 8.83 -3.93 12.70
CA VAL A 82 7.55 -4.37 13.29
C VAL A 82 6.68 -5.09 12.26
N LEU A 83 6.58 -4.57 11.03
CA LEU A 83 5.90 -5.26 9.92
C LEU A 83 6.53 -6.64 9.67
N GLY A 84 7.85 -6.71 9.52
CA GLY A 84 8.57 -7.95 9.28
C GLY A 84 8.36 -8.98 10.39
N ILE A 85 8.45 -8.56 11.65
CA ILE A 85 8.19 -9.42 12.82
C ILE A 85 6.75 -9.93 12.81
N GLY A 86 5.76 -9.05 12.62
CA GLY A 86 4.35 -9.42 12.58
C GLY A 86 4.06 -10.45 11.49
N VAL A 87 4.62 -10.28 10.29
CA VAL A 87 4.49 -11.23 9.19
C VAL A 87 5.22 -12.54 9.50
N ALA A 88 6.46 -12.50 9.98
CA ALA A 88 7.23 -13.71 10.30
C ALA A 88 6.54 -14.57 11.34
N LEU A 89 5.89 -13.96 12.32
CA LEU A 89 5.21 -14.67 13.40
C LEU A 89 3.82 -15.19 12.98
N SER A 90 3.19 -14.67 11.94
CA SER A 90 1.83 -15.06 11.54
C SER A 90 1.69 -16.56 11.32
N GLY A 91 2.69 -17.21 10.72
CA GLY A 91 2.67 -18.65 10.45
C GLY A 91 2.72 -19.54 11.70
N TYR A 92 3.26 -19.03 12.81
CA TYR A 92 3.48 -19.82 14.03
C TYR A 92 2.29 -19.79 15.01
N PHE A 93 1.33 -18.90 14.80
CA PHE A 93 0.21 -18.73 15.71
C PHE A 93 -1.14 -18.92 14.99
N PRO A 94 -1.45 -20.14 14.49
CA PRO A 94 -2.69 -20.45 13.76
C PRO A 94 -3.89 -20.60 14.72
N SER A 95 -4.12 -19.60 15.53
CA SER A 95 -5.27 -19.49 16.42
C SER A 95 -5.94 -18.13 16.25
N GLU A 96 -7.20 -18.03 16.63
CA GLU A 96 -7.94 -16.77 16.52
C GLU A 96 -7.20 -15.60 17.19
N ALA A 97 -6.86 -15.75 18.47
CA ALA A 97 -6.14 -14.71 19.22
C ALA A 97 -4.73 -14.45 18.66
N GLY A 98 -4.02 -15.51 18.24
CA GLY A 98 -2.68 -15.40 17.65
C GLY A 98 -2.70 -14.63 16.34
N LEU A 99 -3.66 -14.94 15.46
CA LEU A 99 -3.81 -14.26 14.17
C LEU A 99 -4.27 -12.82 14.34
N TYR A 100 -5.17 -12.53 15.28
CA TYR A 100 -5.56 -11.15 15.58
C TYR A 100 -4.36 -10.33 16.08
N LEU A 101 -3.55 -10.90 16.98
CA LEU A 101 -2.37 -10.22 17.52
C LEU A 101 -1.30 -10.00 16.45
N THR A 102 -0.93 -11.03 15.70
CA THR A 102 0.10 -10.92 14.65
C THR A 102 -0.33 -9.99 13.53
N THR A 103 -1.62 -10.01 13.14
CA THR A 103 -2.22 -9.06 12.20
C THR A 103 -2.16 -7.64 12.73
N PHE A 104 -2.49 -7.41 14.00
CA PHE A 104 -2.41 -6.08 14.60
C PHE A 104 -0.96 -5.56 14.58
N VAL A 105 0.01 -6.37 15.01
CA VAL A 105 1.45 -6.01 15.01
C VAL A 105 1.93 -5.70 13.60
N MET A 106 1.65 -6.58 12.63
CA MET A 106 1.98 -6.36 11.22
C MET A 106 1.35 -5.05 10.71
N SER A 107 0.09 -4.82 11.04
CA SER A 107 -0.66 -3.65 10.59
C SER A 107 -0.15 -2.34 11.19
N VAL A 108 0.24 -2.33 12.47
CA VAL A 108 0.95 -1.19 13.07
C VAL A 108 2.18 -0.86 12.22
N GLY A 109 3.04 -1.84 11.96
CA GLY A 109 4.22 -1.66 11.14
C GLY A 109 3.89 -1.10 9.75
N PHE A 110 2.92 -1.70 9.06
CA PHE A 110 2.53 -1.31 7.71
C PHE A 110 1.99 0.13 7.62
N HIS A 111 1.01 0.48 8.45
CA HIS A 111 0.33 1.76 8.33
C HIS A 111 1.20 2.94 8.77
N TYR A 112 1.98 2.78 9.84
CA TYR A 112 2.91 3.81 10.26
C TYR A 112 4.07 3.97 9.25
N TYR A 113 4.58 2.87 8.69
CA TYR A 113 5.57 2.92 7.62
C TYR A 113 5.05 3.67 6.39
N GLU A 114 3.86 3.31 5.87
CA GLU A 114 3.29 3.97 4.68
C GLU A 114 3.07 5.47 4.91
N THR A 115 2.64 5.86 6.13
CA THR A 115 2.49 7.26 6.52
C THR A 115 3.82 8.01 6.46
N VAL A 116 4.85 7.46 7.10
CA VAL A 116 6.19 8.10 7.17
C VAL A 116 6.86 8.07 5.81
N LYS A 117 6.77 6.98 5.06
CA LYS A 117 7.29 6.89 3.68
C LYS A 117 6.69 7.97 2.78
N GLN A 118 5.39 8.24 2.89
CA GLN A 118 4.76 9.32 2.14
C GLN A 118 5.37 10.66 2.49
N SER A 119 5.55 10.95 3.77
CA SER A 119 6.18 12.17 4.27
C SER A 119 7.62 12.30 3.75
N LEU A 120 8.45 11.29 3.97
CA LEU A 120 9.85 11.25 3.53
C LEU A 120 9.99 11.41 2.01
N SER A 121 9.11 10.76 1.23
CA SER A 121 9.14 10.88 -0.23
C SER A 121 8.93 12.33 -0.67
N LEU A 122 7.99 13.05 -0.05
CA LEU A 122 7.68 14.44 -0.41
C LEU A 122 8.72 15.43 0.13
N GLN A 123 9.46 15.08 1.19
CA GLN A 123 10.56 15.91 1.72
C GLN A 123 11.87 15.73 0.97
N TRP A 124 12.18 14.49 0.55
CA TRP A 124 13.48 14.16 -0.06
C TRP A 124 13.51 14.34 -1.57
N LEU A 125 12.36 14.34 -2.22
CA LEU A 125 12.27 14.49 -3.67
C LEU A 125 11.95 15.94 -4.03
N SER A 126 12.64 16.47 -5.03
CA SER A 126 12.27 17.76 -5.61
C SER A 126 10.89 17.67 -6.29
N ILE A 127 10.22 18.82 -6.43
CA ILE A 127 8.88 18.89 -7.05
C ILE A 127 8.91 18.33 -8.49
N ASP A 128 9.99 18.56 -9.22
CA ASP A 128 10.11 18.14 -10.61
C ASP A 128 10.36 16.64 -10.77
N GLU A 129 11.09 16.03 -9.83
CA GLU A 129 11.43 14.61 -9.91
C GLU A 129 10.42 13.69 -9.19
N ALA A 130 9.67 14.23 -8.23
CA ALA A 130 8.74 13.43 -7.41
C ALA A 130 7.76 12.59 -8.24
N PRO A 131 7.12 13.10 -9.31
CA PRO A 131 6.18 12.29 -10.09
C PRO A 131 6.85 11.05 -10.71
N ALA A 132 8.03 11.22 -11.29
CA ALA A 132 8.77 10.14 -11.93
C ALA A 132 9.28 9.10 -10.91
N VAL A 133 9.82 9.57 -9.77
CA VAL A 133 10.32 8.67 -8.72
C VAL A 133 9.18 7.92 -8.05
N LEU A 134 8.05 8.56 -7.75
CA LEU A 134 6.87 7.89 -7.19
C LEU A 134 6.33 6.82 -8.16
N GLY A 135 6.30 7.10 -9.47
CA GLY A 135 5.98 6.10 -10.49
C GLY A 135 6.97 4.93 -10.49
N LYS A 136 8.27 5.21 -10.35
CA LYS A 136 9.31 4.18 -10.23
C LYS A 136 9.11 3.31 -8.98
N LEU A 137 8.73 3.90 -7.84
CA LEU A 137 8.46 3.12 -6.62
C LEU A 137 7.26 2.16 -6.80
N ILE A 138 6.22 2.56 -7.54
CA ILE A 138 5.11 1.67 -7.90
C ILE A 138 5.63 0.51 -8.79
N ALA A 139 6.45 0.80 -9.79
CA ALA A 139 7.04 -0.23 -10.65
C ALA A 139 7.90 -1.22 -9.86
N VAL A 140 8.74 -0.71 -8.93
CA VAL A 140 9.57 -1.53 -8.04
C VAL A 140 8.72 -2.42 -7.13
N SER A 141 7.67 -1.87 -6.53
CA SER A 141 6.71 -2.66 -5.72
C SER A 141 6.06 -3.75 -6.56
N SER A 142 5.70 -3.46 -7.82
CA SER A 142 5.09 -4.44 -8.71
C SER A 142 6.05 -5.58 -9.07
N VAL A 143 7.32 -5.28 -9.35
CA VAL A 143 8.35 -6.32 -9.58
C VAL A 143 8.53 -7.17 -8.32
N ALA A 144 8.64 -6.55 -7.14
CA ALA A 144 8.76 -7.27 -5.89
C ALA A 144 7.54 -8.18 -5.62
N SER A 145 6.33 -7.72 -5.94
CA SER A 145 5.11 -8.54 -5.85
C SER A 145 5.14 -9.73 -6.80
N LEU A 146 5.58 -9.53 -8.05
CA LEU A 146 5.73 -10.63 -9.02
C LEU A 146 6.74 -11.67 -8.53
N VAL A 147 7.86 -11.24 -7.95
CA VAL A 147 8.85 -12.14 -7.31
C VAL A 147 8.20 -12.93 -6.16
N VAL A 148 7.42 -12.27 -5.30
CA VAL A 148 6.69 -12.93 -4.21
C VAL A 148 5.74 -13.99 -4.77
N TYR A 149 4.90 -13.63 -5.74
CA TYR A 149 3.91 -14.59 -6.31
C TYR A 149 4.58 -15.76 -7.01
N SER A 150 5.70 -15.52 -7.72
CA SER A 150 6.50 -16.58 -8.30
C SER A 150 7.11 -17.51 -7.23
N PHE A 151 7.62 -16.92 -6.13
CA PHE A 151 8.13 -17.69 -5.01
C PHE A 151 7.04 -18.51 -4.31
N LEU A 152 5.85 -17.95 -4.12
CA LEU A 152 4.72 -18.67 -3.54
C LEU A 152 4.27 -19.84 -4.42
N TRP A 153 4.19 -19.61 -5.73
CA TRP A 153 3.81 -20.66 -6.70
C TRP A 153 4.82 -21.80 -6.71
N LEU A 154 6.12 -21.49 -6.75
CA LEU A 154 7.19 -22.50 -6.69
C LEU A 154 7.26 -23.16 -5.31
N GLY A 155 7.17 -22.37 -4.25
CA GLY A 155 7.33 -22.82 -2.87
C GLY A 155 6.23 -23.80 -2.44
N GLN A 156 4.97 -23.47 -2.69
CA GLN A 156 3.85 -24.35 -2.37
C GLN A 156 3.61 -25.43 -3.41
N GLY A 157 3.73 -25.08 -4.71
CA GLY A 157 3.41 -26.00 -5.80
C GLY A 157 4.46 -27.09 -6.02
N TYR A 158 5.75 -26.81 -5.86
CA TYR A 158 6.82 -27.75 -6.16
C TYR A 158 7.67 -28.15 -4.95
N LEU A 159 7.92 -27.22 -4.02
CA LEU A 159 8.79 -27.46 -2.87
C LEU A 159 8.04 -27.84 -1.60
N SER A 160 6.69 -27.82 -1.64
CA SER A 160 5.82 -28.12 -0.49
C SER A 160 6.22 -27.37 0.78
N LEU A 161 6.64 -26.12 0.63
CA LEU A 161 7.04 -25.29 1.77
C LEU A 161 5.83 -25.04 2.69
N SER A 162 6.05 -25.16 3.99
CA SER A 162 5.01 -24.88 4.97
C SER A 162 4.69 -23.37 5.07
N TYR A 163 3.50 -23.04 5.53
CA TYR A 163 3.10 -21.65 5.77
C TYR A 163 4.06 -20.92 6.71
N GLU A 164 4.50 -21.60 7.77
CA GLU A 164 5.43 -21.08 8.76
C GLU A 164 6.74 -20.65 8.09
N THR A 165 7.29 -21.50 7.23
CA THR A 165 8.53 -21.21 6.49
C THR A 165 8.37 -20.02 5.58
N ILE A 166 7.26 -19.95 4.83
CA ILE A 166 7.03 -18.86 3.87
C ILE A 166 6.86 -17.53 4.59
N TYR A 167 6.04 -17.47 5.65
CA TYR A 167 5.85 -16.26 6.44
C TYR A 167 7.16 -15.83 7.12
N PHE A 168 7.93 -16.79 7.65
CA PHE A 168 9.22 -16.50 8.29
C PHE A 168 10.24 -15.94 7.29
N VAL A 169 10.35 -16.51 6.09
CA VAL A 169 11.24 -16.02 5.03
C VAL A 169 10.83 -14.62 4.58
N ALA A 170 9.55 -14.38 4.37
CA ALA A 170 9.06 -13.08 3.90
C ALA A 170 9.25 -11.97 4.96
N GLY A 171 8.82 -12.22 6.19
CA GLY A 171 8.99 -11.27 7.29
C GLY A 171 10.44 -11.08 7.69
N GLY A 172 11.21 -12.19 7.72
CA GLY A 172 12.66 -12.18 7.97
C GLY A 172 13.43 -11.39 6.91
N SER A 173 13.08 -11.53 5.63
CA SER A 173 13.68 -10.74 4.55
C SER A 173 13.43 -9.24 4.74
N CYS A 174 12.22 -8.85 5.13
CA CYS A 174 11.90 -7.45 5.46
C CYS A 174 12.77 -6.95 6.63
N PHE A 175 12.88 -7.75 7.69
CA PHE A 175 13.69 -7.41 8.86
C PHE A 175 15.19 -7.28 8.52
N ILE A 176 15.74 -8.21 7.74
CA ILE A 176 17.14 -8.19 7.29
C ILE A 176 17.41 -6.96 6.41
N LEU A 177 16.52 -6.67 5.44
CA LEU A 177 16.64 -5.47 4.62
C LEU A 177 16.55 -4.19 5.46
N THR A 178 15.71 -4.19 6.51
CA THR A 178 15.62 -3.06 7.44
C THR A 178 16.90 -2.87 8.21
N LEU A 179 17.51 -3.95 8.70
CA LEU A 179 18.80 -3.91 9.37
C LEU A 179 19.92 -3.44 8.42
N PHE A 180 19.91 -3.93 7.18
CA PHE A 180 20.83 -3.46 6.14
C PHE A 180 20.69 -1.95 5.90
N MET A 181 19.46 -1.44 5.81
CA MET A 181 19.23 0.01 5.65
C MET A 181 19.71 0.80 6.87
N TRP A 182 19.47 0.29 8.07
CA TRP A 182 19.89 0.94 9.32
C TRP A 182 21.39 1.07 9.42
N LEU A 183 22.12 0.03 9.04
CA LEU A 183 23.60 -0.02 9.12
C LEU A 183 24.27 0.62 7.90
N GLY A 184 23.64 0.53 6.72
CA GLY A 184 24.26 0.87 5.46
C GLY A 184 23.93 2.27 4.93
N PHE A 185 22.87 2.92 5.40
CA PHE A 185 22.51 4.27 4.93
C PHE A 185 22.75 5.33 6.00
N PRO A 186 23.24 6.51 5.59
CA PRO A 186 23.35 7.64 6.51
C PRO A 186 21.94 8.15 6.89
N THR A 187 21.86 8.89 7.97
CA THR A 187 20.63 9.62 8.31
C THR A 187 20.53 10.85 7.43
N PHE A 188 19.53 10.87 6.56
CA PHE A 188 19.22 12.03 5.74
C PHE A 188 18.42 13.04 6.57
N THR A 189 18.95 14.24 6.69
CA THR A 189 18.27 15.33 7.40
C THR A 189 17.34 16.05 6.43
N SER A 190 16.11 16.31 6.87
CA SER A 190 15.25 17.25 6.15
C SER A 190 15.87 18.66 6.19
N VAL A 191 15.91 19.34 5.05
CA VAL A 191 16.39 20.72 4.97
C VAL A 191 15.51 21.66 5.79
N ILE A 192 14.22 21.32 5.93
CA ILE A 192 13.22 22.13 6.63
C ILE A 192 12.69 21.34 7.83
N PRO A 193 12.80 21.89 9.06
CA PRO A 193 12.26 21.26 10.25
C PRO A 193 10.75 21.03 10.10
N GLN A 194 10.30 19.81 10.36
CA GLN A 194 8.87 19.46 10.28
C GLN A 194 8.12 19.92 11.52
N ARG A 195 6.89 20.40 11.34
CA ARG A 195 5.99 20.74 12.46
C ARG A 195 5.51 19.47 13.14
N LYS A 196 5.70 19.42 14.46
CA LYS A 196 5.44 18.24 15.30
C LYS A 196 4.13 18.37 16.09
N HIS A 197 3.06 18.84 15.46
CA HIS A 197 1.72 18.90 16.03
C HIS A 197 0.69 18.61 14.96
N LEU A 198 -0.47 18.12 15.36
CA LEU A 198 -1.54 17.79 14.42
C LEU A 198 -2.02 19.07 13.71
N LEU A 199 -1.96 19.05 12.39
CA LEU A 199 -2.35 20.19 11.55
C LEU A 199 -3.47 19.78 10.59
N LEU A 200 -4.59 20.50 10.69
CA LEU A 200 -5.68 20.43 9.74
C LEU A 200 -5.90 21.81 9.14
N ARG A 201 -5.19 22.13 8.06
CA ARG A 201 -5.30 23.44 7.43
C ARG A 201 -6.42 23.48 6.40
N LYS A 202 -7.29 24.49 6.50
CA LYS A 202 -8.37 24.72 5.53
C LYS A 202 -7.84 24.83 4.09
N ARG A 203 -6.65 25.39 3.86
CA ARG A 203 -6.06 25.51 2.51
C ARG A 203 -5.77 24.16 1.85
N TYR A 204 -5.68 23.06 2.61
CA TYR A 204 -5.44 21.70 2.08
C TYR A 204 -6.74 20.90 1.91
N TRP A 205 -7.91 21.53 2.03
CA TRP A 205 -9.21 20.86 1.99
C TRP A 205 -9.40 19.97 0.74
N LEU A 206 -8.97 20.46 -0.44
CA LEU A 206 -9.08 19.71 -1.68
C LEU A 206 -8.20 18.46 -1.66
N TYR A 207 -6.99 18.55 -1.10
CA TYR A 207 -6.11 17.38 -0.92
C TYR A 207 -6.75 16.34 -0.02
N TYR A 208 -7.33 16.73 1.13
CA TYR A 208 -8.03 15.81 2.02
C TYR A 208 -9.26 15.19 1.33
N ALA A 209 -10.03 15.97 0.59
CA ALA A 209 -11.19 15.49 -0.15
C ALA A 209 -10.78 14.48 -1.24
N LEU A 210 -9.76 14.77 -2.05
CA LEU A 210 -9.23 13.85 -3.06
C LEU A 210 -8.70 12.57 -2.44
N THR A 211 -8.01 12.67 -1.31
CA THR A 211 -7.45 11.54 -0.58
C THR A 211 -8.56 10.63 -0.02
N PHE A 212 -9.58 11.22 0.60
CA PHE A 212 -10.76 10.51 1.10
C PHE A 212 -11.52 9.80 -0.03
N MET A 213 -11.81 10.53 -1.12
CA MET A 213 -12.51 9.97 -2.30
C MET A 213 -11.70 8.86 -2.96
N GLY A 214 -10.37 9.01 -3.04
CA GLY A 214 -9.49 7.97 -3.53
C GLY A 214 -9.53 6.69 -2.67
N GLY A 215 -9.60 6.84 -1.35
CA GLY A 215 -9.79 5.74 -0.41
C GLY A 215 -11.15 5.05 -0.57
N ALA A 216 -12.23 5.82 -0.62
CA ALA A 216 -13.60 5.32 -0.83
C ALA A 216 -13.73 4.55 -2.15
N ARG A 217 -13.25 5.14 -3.25
CA ARG A 217 -13.25 4.50 -4.58
C ARG A 217 -12.51 3.18 -4.57
N ARG A 218 -11.31 3.14 -3.97
CA ARG A 218 -10.53 1.90 -3.89
C ARG A 218 -11.29 0.81 -3.17
N GLN A 219 -11.98 1.14 -2.08
CA GLN A 219 -12.76 0.16 -1.33
C GLN A 219 -13.96 -0.36 -2.15
N ILE A 220 -14.69 0.54 -2.79
CA ILE A 220 -15.81 0.17 -3.68
C ILE A 220 -15.32 -0.79 -4.77
N PHE A 221 -14.21 -0.46 -5.44
CA PHE A 221 -13.67 -1.30 -6.50
C PHE A 221 -13.24 -2.68 -5.96
N MET A 222 -12.50 -2.75 -4.85
CA MET A 222 -12.02 -4.01 -4.28
C MET A 222 -13.19 -4.94 -3.89
N VAL A 223 -14.28 -4.38 -3.37
CA VAL A 223 -15.45 -5.17 -2.96
C VAL A 223 -16.34 -5.50 -4.15
N PHE A 224 -16.79 -4.49 -4.91
CA PHE A 224 -17.80 -4.70 -5.95
C PHE A 224 -17.25 -5.29 -7.24
N ALA A 225 -16.08 -4.83 -7.71
CA ALA A 225 -15.53 -5.39 -8.94
C ALA A 225 -15.11 -6.85 -8.74
N GLY A 226 -14.43 -7.16 -7.61
CA GLY A 226 -14.08 -8.54 -7.27
C GLY A 226 -15.31 -9.45 -7.15
N PHE A 227 -16.34 -9.01 -6.45
CA PHE A 227 -17.60 -9.73 -6.30
C PHE A 227 -18.31 -9.96 -7.65
N LEU A 228 -18.42 -8.91 -8.46
CA LEU A 228 -19.03 -8.97 -9.79
C LEU A 228 -18.30 -9.97 -10.70
N MET A 229 -16.97 -10.01 -10.65
CA MET A 229 -16.16 -10.94 -11.45
C MET A 229 -16.49 -12.39 -11.11
N VAL A 230 -16.68 -12.71 -9.84
CA VAL A 230 -16.99 -14.07 -9.40
C VAL A 230 -18.46 -14.41 -9.64
N GLU A 231 -19.39 -13.54 -9.19
CA GLU A 231 -20.82 -13.86 -9.19
C GLU A 231 -21.46 -13.78 -10.57
N LYS A 232 -21.20 -12.69 -11.33
CA LYS A 232 -21.81 -12.52 -12.66
C LYS A 232 -21.02 -13.22 -13.77
N PHE A 233 -19.69 -13.23 -13.68
CA PHE A 233 -18.84 -13.69 -14.77
C PHE A 233 -18.16 -15.04 -14.52
N GLY A 234 -18.36 -15.65 -13.33
CA GLY A 234 -17.87 -16.98 -12.99
C GLY A 234 -16.35 -17.10 -12.94
N TYR A 235 -15.64 -16.02 -12.63
CA TYR A 235 -14.17 -16.06 -12.51
C TYR A 235 -13.75 -16.97 -11.37
N SER A 236 -12.85 -17.89 -11.68
CA SER A 236 -12.20 -18.74 -10.68
C SER A 236 -11.14 -17.95 -9.88
N VAL A 237 -10.67 -18.53 -8.78
CA VAL A 237 -9.57 -17.96 -8.00
C VAL A 237 -8.32 -17.78 -8.86
N SER A 238 -8.04 -18.73 -9.78
CA SER A 238 -6.92 -18.64 -10.71
C SER A 238 -7.07 -17.48 -11.70
N ASP A 239 -8.29 -17.21 -12.18
CA ASP A 239 -8.54 -16.09 -13.10
C ASP A 239 -8.33 -14.75 -12.41
N ILE A 240 -8.82 -14.59 -11.17
CA ILE A 240 -8.57 -13.40 -10.35
C ILE A 240 -7.08 -13.22 -10.07
N ALA A 241 -6.37 -14.29 -9.74
CA ALA A 241 -4.91 -14.24 -9.54
C ALA A 241 -4.18 -13.83 -10.82
N ALA A 242 -4.61 -14.32 -12.00
CA ALA A 242 -4.07 -13.90 -13.28
C ALA A 242 -4.29 -12.40 -13.54
N LEU A 243 -5.46 -11.86 -13.20
CA LEU A 243 -5.72 -10.42 -13.30
C LEU A 243 -4.80 -9.59 -12.38
N PHE A 244 -4.56 -10.03 -11.15
CA PHE A 244 -3.58 -9.38 -10.26
C PHE A 244 -2.17 -9.40 -10.87
N MET A 245 -1.74 -10.54 -11.42
CA MET A 245 -0.43 -10.63 -12.09
C MET A 245 -0.35 -9.68 -13.29
N ILE A 246 -1.39 -9.62 -14.12
CA ILE A 246 -1.48 -8.69 -15.24
C ILE A 246 -1.36 -7.24 -14.75
N ASN A 247 -2.07 -6.86 -13.70
CA ASN A 247 -1.99 -5.52 -13.12
C ASN A 247 -0.57 -5.17 -12.63
N HIS A 248 0.12 -6.11 -12.00
CA HIS A 248 1.50 -5.90 -11.58
C HIS A 248 2.45 -5.78 -12.78
N LEU A 249 2.24 -6.57 -13.83
CA LEU A 249 3.00 -6.49 -15.08
C LEU A 249 2.81 -5.12 -15.75
N PHE A 250 1.57 -4.62 -15.84
CA PHE A 250 1.28 -3.29 -16.35
C PHE A 250 1.90 -2.19 -15.50
N ASN A 251 1.79 -2.26 -14.19
CA ASN A 251 2.42 -1.29 -13.30
C ASN A 251 3.94 -1.28 -13.44
N TRP A 252 4.56 -2.44 -13.54
CA TRP A 252 5.99 -2.53 -13.83
C TRP A 252 6.36 -1.82 -15.14
N ALA A 253 5.62 -2.07 -16.21
CA ALA A 253 5.92 -1.55 -17.54
C ALA A 253 5.60 -0.04 -17.67
N PHE A 254 4.51 0.44 -17.05
CA PHE A 254 3.95 1.75 -17.33
C PHE A 254 3.97 2.75 -16.16
N ALA A 255 4.02 2.32 -14.88
CA ALA A 255 3.88 3.25 -13.75
C ALA A 255 4.97 4.34 -13.74
N SER A 256 6.20 4.01 -14.09
CA SER A 256 7.28 4.99 -14.20
C SER A 256 7.01 6.02 -15.31
N ARG A 257 6.48 5.57 -16.46
CA ARG A 257 6.11 6.43 -17.59
C ARG A 257 4.90 7.30 -17.26
N ILE A 258 3.93 6.75 -16.52
CA ILE A 258 2.76 7.49 -16.00
C ILE A 258 3.22 8.59 -15.04
N GLY A 259 4.18 8.30 -14.15
CA GLY A 259 4.77 9.32 -13.28
C GLY A 259 5.38 10.48 -14.06
N VAL A 260 6.18 10.19 -15.09
CA VAL A 260 6.74 11.21 -15.99
C VAL A 260 5.63 11.97 -16.73
N LEU A 261 4.59 11.28 -17.19
CA LEU A 261 3.45 11.90 -17.86
C LEU A 261 2.74 12.88 -16.92
N VAL A 262 2.46 12.50 -15.67
CA VAL A 262 1.86 13.37 -14.65
C VAL A 262 2.69 14.65 -14.47
N GLY A 263 4.02 14.52 -14.38
CA GLY A 263 4.92 15.67 -14.29
C GLY A 263 4.83 16.62 -15.51
N ARG A 264 4.60 16.09 -16.72
CA ARG A 264 4.50 16.86 -17.96
C ARG A 264 3.16 17.56 -18.15
N ILE A 265 2.05 16.82 -17.96
CA ILE A 265 0.70 17.37 -18.22
C ILE A 265 0.13 18.15 -17.04
N GLY A 266 0.72 17.97 -15.85
CA GLY A 266 0.30 18.58 -14.59
C GLY A 266 -0.82 17.82 -13.90
N GLU A 267 -0.92 18.00 -12.58
CA GLU A 267 -1.80 17.23 -11.69
C GLU A 267 -3.28 17.37 -12.04
N ARG A 268 -3.73 18.59 -12.34
CA ARG A 268 -5.14 18.84 -12.68
C ARG A 268 -5.59 18.02 -13.88
N ARG A 269 -4.80 18.02 -14.97
CA ARG A 269 -5.13 17.25 -16.18
C ARG A 269 -5.07 15.76 -15.93
N ALA A 270 -4.04 15.30 -15.19
CA ALA A 270 -3.88 13.90 -14.85
C ALA A 270 -5.06 13.38 -14.03
N LEU A 271 -5.49 14.11 -12.98
CA LEU A 271 -6.65 13.75 -12.16
C LEU A 271 -7.96 13.82 -12.93
N THR A 272 -8.15 14.84 -13.80
CA THR A 272 -9.32 14.91 -14.65
C THR A 272 -9.41 13.70 -15.57
N PHE A 273 -8.30 13.31 -16.19
CA PHE A 273 -8.23 12.13 -17.05
C PHE A 273 -8.49 10.84 -16.27
N GLU A 274 -7.91 10.70 -15.05
CA GLU A 274 -8.18 9.59 -14.15
C GLU A 274 -9.68 9.45 -13.85
N TYR A 275 -10.31 10.51 -13.34
CA TYR A 275 -11.71 10.45 -12.94
C TYR A 275 -12.67 10.27 -14.10
N CYS A 276 -12.41 10.89 -15.26
CA CYS A 276 -13.20 10.66 -16.47
C CYS A 276 -13.06 9.21 -16.95
N GLY A 277 -11.83 8.67 -16.97
CA GLY A 277 -11.60 7.29 -17.35
C GLY A 277 -12.27 6.30 -16.42
N LEU A 278 -12.19 6.52 -15.11
CA LEU A 278 -12.86 5.71 -14.11
C LEU A 278 -14.38 5.78 -14.22
N PHE A 279 -14.96 6.97 -14.47
CA PHE A 279 -16.38 7.11 -14.74
C PHE A 279 -16.81 6.24 -15.93
N CYS A 280 -16.03 6.26 -17.02
CA CYS A 280 -16.29 5.40 -18.18
C CYS A 280 -16.17 3.91 -17.83
N VAL A 281 -15.15 3.51 -17.05
CA VAL A 281 -14.96 2.12 -16.63
C VAL A 281 -16.14 1.65 -15.78
N PHE A 282 -16.53 2.41 -14.75
CA PHE A 282 -17.66 2.03 -13.89
C PHE A 282 -19.00 2.01 -14.67
N THR A 283 -19.21 2.95 -15.58
CA THR A 283 -20.39 2.95 -16.44
C THR A 283 -20.38 1.72 -17.35
N ALA A 284 -19.24 1.37 -17.93
CA ALA A 284 -19.12 0.19 -18.79
C ALA A 284 -19.41 -1.12 -18.04
N TYR A 285 -19.03 -1.24 -16.76
CA TYR A 285 -19.40 -2.40 -15.94
C TYR A 285 -20.91 -2.66 -15.86
N ALA A 286 -21.72 -1.60 -15.90
CA ALA A 286 -23.19 -1.74 -15.87
C ALA A 286 -23.77 -2.39 -17.14
N PHE A 287 -23.06 -2.32 -18.27
CA PHE A 287 -23.51 -2.78 -19.57
C PHE A 287 -22.72 -3.98 -20.12
N VAL A 288 -21.67 -4.41 -19.43
CA VAL A 288 -20.84 -5.52 -19.91
C VAL A 288 -21.46 -6.85 -19.54
N ASP A 289 -21.53 -7.78 -20.52
CA ASP A 289 -22.02 -9.15 -20.32
C ASP A 289 -20.96 -10.22 -20.64
N SER A 290 -19.79 -9.80 -21.13
CA SER A 290 -18.68 -10.69 -21.45
C SER A 290 -17.63 -10.71 -20.32
N ALA A 291 -17.23 -11.89 -19.85
CA ALA A 291 -16.17 -12.06 -18.88
C ALA A 291 -14.84 -11.41 -19.35
N ALA A 292 -14.47 -11.61 -20.62
CA ALA A 292 -13.24 -11.03 -21.17
C ALA A 292 -13.23 -9.48 -21.09
N TRP A 293 -14.36 -8.84 -21.42
CA TRP A 293 -14.49 -7.39 -21.31
C TRP A 293 -14.49 -6.92 -19.85
N ALA A 294 -15.11 -7.67 -18.93
CA ALA A 294 -15.05 -7.38 -17.50
C ALA A 294 -13.61 -7.43 -16.97
N GLY A 295 -12.83 -8.43 -17.36
CA GLY A 295 -11.40 -8.52 -17.06
C GLY A 295 -10.58 -7.36 -17.64
N ALA A 296 -10.87 -6.95 -18.87
CA ALA A 296 -10.22 -5.79 -19.48
C ALA A 296 -10.52 -4.49 -18.73
N LEU A 297 -11.77 -4.28 -18.28
CA LEU A 297 -12.16 -3.15 -17.46
C LEU A 297 -11.47 -3.16 -16.10
N TYR A 298 -11.28 -4.34 -15.49
CA TYR A 298 -10.55 -4.50 -14.24
C TYR A 298 -9.10 -4.03 -14.37
N VAL A 299 -8.42 -4.41 -15.46
CA VAL A 299 -7.06 -3.96 -15.74
C VAL A 299 -7.02 -2.46 -16.03
N ALA A 300 -7.99 -1.93 -16.79
CA ALA A 300 -8.10 -0.51 -17.10
C ALA A 300 -8.26 0.36 -15.84
N ASP A 301 -9.09 -0.06 -14.87
CA ASP A 301 -9.21 0.63 -13.58
C ASP A 301 -7.85 0.77 -12.86
N HIS A 302 -7.08 -0.31 -12.80
CA HIS A 302 -5.76 -0.30 -12.18
C HIS A 302 -4.76 0.62 -12.90
N LEU A 303 -4.84 0.75 -14.21
CA LEU A 303 -4.03 1.71 -14.97
C LEU A 303 -4.37 3.15 -14.61
N PHE A 304 -5.66 3.48 -14.56
CA PHE A 304 -6.10 4.81 -14.12
C PHE A 304 -5.69 5.10 -12.68
N PHE A 305 -5.73 4.10 -11.80
CA PHE A 305 -5.29 4.26 -10.42
C PHE A 305 -3.83 4.71 -10.28
N SER A 306 -2.96 4.36 -11.21
CA SER A 306 -1.56 4.81 -11.21
C SER A 306 -1.41 6.33 -11.36
N LEU A 307 -2.42 7.03 -11.91
CA LEU A 307 -2.47 8.49 -12.02
C LEU A 307 -2.67 9.18 -10.66
N ALA A 308 -3.13 8.45 -9.63
CA ALA A 308 -3.30 8.97 -8.26
C ALA A 308 -1.98 9.49 -7.64
N ILE A 309 -0.82 9.21 -8.27
CA ILE A 309 0.45 9.90 -7.98
C ILE A 309 0.23 11.43 -7.98
N ALA A 310 -0.62 11.94 -8.86
CA ALA A 310 -0.94 13.35 -8.99
C ALA A 310 -1.52 13.97 -7.70
N ILE A 311 -2.20 13.20 -6.85
CA ILE A 311 -2.69 13.69 -5.55
C ILE A 311 -1.52 14.03 -4.63
N LYS A 312 -0.48 13.19 -4.59
CA LYS A 312 0.71 13.39 -3.75
C LYS A 312 1.55 14.56 -4.24
N THR A 313 1.78 14.64 -5.55
CA THR A 313 2.56 15.74 -6.16
C THR A 313 1.80 17.07 -6.12
N TYR A 314 0.48 17.06 -6.25
CA TYR A 314 -0.36 18.22 -5.99
C TYR A 314 -0.17 18.74 -4.56
N PHE A 315 -0.24 17.85 -3.56
CA PHE A 315 -0.01 18.25 -2.18
C PHE A 315 1.39 18.84 -1.99
N GLN A 316 2.43 18.22 -2.54
CA GLN A 316 3.80 18.72 -2.45
C GLN A 316 3.94 20.16 -2.98
N LYS A 317 3.21 20.51 -4.05
CA LYS A 317 3.24 21.86 -4.64
C LYS A 317 2.53 22.94 -3.83
N ILE A 318 1.44 22.57 -3.12
CA ILE A 318 0.64 23.53 -2.36
C ILE A 318 1.02 23.62 -0.89
N ALA A 319 1.68 22.59 -0.38
CA ALA A 319 2.00 22.49 1.04
C ALA A 319 3.14 23.42 1.44
N ASP A 320 3.04 23.92 2.67
CA ASP A 320 4.23 24.42 3.36
C ASP A 320 5.15 23.22 3.61
N PRO A 321 6.42 23.27 3.19
CA PRO A 321 7.34 22.16 3.37
C PRO A 321 7.46 21.63 4.80
N ALA A 322 7.21 22.49 5.81
CA ALA A 322 7.20 22.11 7.22
C ALA A 322 5.95 21.31 7.65
N ASP A 323 4.90 21.24 6.82
CA ASP A 323 3.63 20.56 7.14
C ASP A 323 3.59 19.11 6.62
N MET A 324 4.60 18.64 5.89
CA MET A 324 4.58 17.35 5.18
C MET A 324 4.30 16.17 6.11
N ALA A 325 5.05 16.07 7.22
CA ALA A 325 4.92 14.96 8.17
C ALA A 325 3.56 14.94 8.88
N SER A 326 3.14 16.09 9.38
CA SER A 326 1.86 16.22 10.11
C SER A 326 0.67 15.92 9.18
N THR A 327 0.69 16.44 7.96
CA THR A 327 -0.40 16.25 7.00
C THR A 327 -0.43 14.83 6.43
N ALA A 328 0.71 14.14 6.31
CA ALA A 328 0.75 12.75 5.86
C ALA A 328 -0.07 11.82 6.78
N GLY A 329 0.04 11.97 8.10
CA GLY A 329 -0.75 11.21 9.06
C GLY A 329 -2.25 11.44 8.92
N VAL A 330 -2.69 12.71 8.84
CA VAL A 330 -4.10 13.07 8.63
C VAL A 330 -4.63 12.55 7.30
N ALA A 331 -3.84 12.68 6.23
CA ALA A 331 -4.22 12.19 4.92
C ALA A 331 -4.37 10.67 4.90
N PHE A 332 -3.47 9.94 5.56
CA PHE A 332 -3.54 8.48 5.62
C PHE A 332 -4.78 8.00 6.39
N THR A 333 -5.07 8.61 7.54
CA THR A 333 -6.33 8.38 8.26
C THR A 333 -7.54 8.64 7.39
N SER A 334 -7.53 9.69 6.56
CA SER A 334 -8.61 10.00 5.60
C SER A 334 -8.79 8.94 4.52
N ILE A 335 -7.71 8.27 4.07
CA ILE A 335 -7.78 7.14 3.13
C ILE A 335 -8.46 5.92 3.77
N ILE A 336 -8.19 5.67 5.05
CA ILE A 336 -8.66 4.48 5.77
C ILE A 336 -10.09 4.65 6.29
N SER A 337 -10.50 5.87 6.64
CA SER A 337 -11.83 6.15 7.21
C SER A 337 -13.00 5.54 6.41
N PRO A 338 -13.06 5.63 5.06
CA PRO A 338 -14.12 4.99 4.29
C PRO A 338 -14.10 3.46 4.41
N ARG A 339 -12.92 2.84 4.55
CA ARG A 339 -12.79 1.39 4.68
C ARG A 339 -13.40 0.90 5.99
N CYS A 340 -13.12 1.58 7.10
CA CYS A 340 -13.72 1.27 8.39
C CYS A 340 -15.24 1.38 8.34
N LEU A 341 -15.78 2.43 7.71
CA LEU A 341 -17.23 2.63 7.55
C LEU A 341 -17.87 1.48 6.74
N PHE A 342 -17.29 1.10 5.60
CA PHE A 342 -17.80 0.01 4.76
C PHE A 342 -17.72 -1.35 5.44
N GLN A 343 -16.65 -1.65 6.19
CA GLN A 343 -16.51 -2.92 6.92
C GLN A 343 -17.49 -3.03 8.09
N CYS A 344 -17.73 -1.94 8.82
CA CYS A 344 -18.77 -1.91 9.85
C CYS A 344 -20.16 -2.16 9.26
N CYS A 345 -20.46 -1.62 8.07
CA CYS A 345 -21.75 -1.83 7.42
C CYS A 345 -21.91 -3.25 6.85
N SER A 346 -20.85 -3.85 6.31
CA SER A 346 -20.91 -5.21 5.73
C SER A 346 -20.99 -6.31 6.80
N GLY A 347 -20.43 -6.10 8.00
CA GLY A 347 -20.56 -7.03 9.13
C GLY A 347 -21.97 -7.14 9.71
N TRP A 348 -22.94 -6.32 9.24
CA TRP A 348 -24.36 -6.39 9.64
C TRP A 348 -25.22 -7.27 8.70
N TYR A 349 -24.66 -7.71 7.56
CA TYR A 349 -25.37 -8.50 6.53
C TYR A 349 -24.85 -9.94 6.39
N GLY A 350 -24.00 -10.41 7.31
CA GLY A 350 -23.50 -11.77 7.35
C GLY A 350 -24.11 -12.63 8.45
#